data_f372a1d4a590c693de94a4c6d7579bcd
#
_entry.id   f372a1d4a590c693de94a4c6d7579bcd
#
_cell.length_a   1.000
_cell.length_b   1.000
_cell.length_c   1.000
_cell.angle_alpha   90.00
_cell.angle_beta   90.00
_cell.angle_gamma   90.00
#
_symmetry.space_group_name_H-M   'P 1'
#
loop_
_entity.id
_entity.type
_entity.pdbx_description
1 polymer ?
#
loop_
_entity_poly.entity_id
_entity_poly.type
_entity_poly.pdbx_seq_one_letter_code
_entity_poly.pdbx_strand_id
1 'polypeptide(L)'
;MNYKEIIESRYNREAWQGLLHDIFHNNVKFWSNPIPIQVSSRLAKTALRLGNITLSDGENIAVYEVELNDKVDISRNKRGIRDMLTSDWRGMGYIGAFVFSYRKNESSLRFSYVSETWDFDKDGNYEKRSTDTMRYTYLLGEGRGCRTAVDRFTALKESKQTLNDITAAFSVETLTKLFYKDLFDWYLWAISPEGNISFPNNTVIEDDDREDLEKKIIRMITRIIFVWFIKQKDLVPSRLFDESFIDTILKDFESQSTTSGNYYNAILQNLFFATLNRAIEDENGEKRGFAERVGYTDVKTLYRYDELFTIPKEEIVSLFSEIPFLNGGLFECLDKTKTLDG
;
A
#
# COMPACT_ATOMS: atom_id res chain seq x y z
N MET A 1 -7.69 -22.33 -6.68
CA MET A 1 -8.64 -21.24 -6.31
C MET A 1 -8.02 -19.90 -6.66
N ASN A 2 -8.77 -18.94 -7.18
CA ASN A 2 -8.25 -17.61 -7.48
C ASN A 2 -8.33 -16.70 -6.23
N TYR A 3 -7.26 -16.63 -5.45
CA TYR A 3 -7.20 -15.83 -4.23
C TYR A 3 -7.35 -14.33 -4.51
N LYS A 4 -6.79 -13.85 -5.64
CA LYS A 4 -6.87 -12.44 -6.03
C LYS A 4 -8.32 -11.98 -6.15
N GLU A 5 -9.14 -12.73 -6.85
CA GLU A 5 -10.56 -12.39 -7.06
C GLU A 5 -11.34 -12.31 -5.75
N ILE A 6 -11.10 -13.23 -4.82
CA ILE A 6 -11.77 -13.21 -3.50
C ILE A 6 -11.32 -12.02 -2.66
N ILE A 7 -10.02 -11.74 -2.67
CA ILE A 7 -9.40 -10.70 -1.82
C ILE A 7 -9.74 -9.30 -2.32
N GLU A 8 -9.87 -9.11 -3.63
CA GLU A 8 -10.22 -7.82 -4.26
C GLU A 8 -11.74 -7.57 -4.33
N SER A 9 -12.55 -8.53 -3.90
CA SER A 9 -14.01 -8.41 -3.87
C SER A 9 -14.52 -7.88 -2.53
N ARG A 10 -15.80 -7.48 -2.49
CA ARG A 10 -16.52 -7.24 -1.24
C ARG A 10 -16.54 -8.49 -0.39
N TYR A 11 -16.64 -8.30 0.92
CA TYR A 11 -16.73 -9.43 1.84
C TYR A 11 -17.88 -10.36 1.44
N ASN A 12 -17.55 -11.63 1.22
CA ASN A 12 -18.49 -12.73 1.01
C ASN A 12 -18.06 -13.91 1.88
N ARG A 13 -18.93 -14.29 2.82
CA ARG A 13 -18.65 -15.33 3.81
C ARG A 13 -18.26 -16.66 3.15
N GLU A 14 -19.01 -17.11 2.16
CA GLU A 14 -18.80 -18.41 1.51
C GLU A 14 -17.47 -18.44 0.75
N ALA A 15 -17.15 -17.36 0.04
CA ALA A 15 -15.89 -17.24 -0.68
C ALA A 15 -14.68 -17.29 0.28
N TRP A 16 -14.77 -16.57 1.42
CA TRP A 16 -13.70 -16.58 2.43
C TRP A 16 -13.61 -17.89 3.19
N GLN A 17 -14.73 -18.55 3.48
CA GLN A 17 -14.72 -19.91 4.03
C GLN A 17 -14.05 -20.89 3.04
N GLY A 18 -14.35 -20.77 1.75
CA GLY A 18 -13.70 -21.55 0.70
C GLY A 18 -12.19 -21.32 0.62
N LEU A 19 -11.74 -20.05 0.74
CA LEU A 19 -10.32 -19.70 0.78
C LEU A 19 -9.63 -20.31 2.01
N LEU A 20 -10.24 -20.22 3.19
CA LEU A 20 -9.68 -20.81 4.40
C LEU A 20 -9.67 -22.36 4.31
N HIS A 21 -10.67 -22.99 3.69
CA HIS A 21 -10.62 -24.42 3.41
C HIS A 21 -9.50 -24.80 2.46
N ASP A 22 -9.22 -24.00 1.44
CA ASP A 22 -8.13 -24.25 0.50
C ASP A 22 -6.75 -24.09 1.18
N ILE A 23 -6.63 -23.21 2.17
CA ILE A 23 -5.39 -23.06 2.94
C ILE A 23 -5.22 -24.17 3.98
N PHE A 24 -6.21 -24.40 4.83
CA PHE A 24 -6.11 -25.26 6.02
C PHE A 24 -6.68 -26.67 5.84
N HIS A 25 -7.29 -26.94 4.70
CA HIS A 25 -7.88 -28.23 4.35
C HIS A 25 -8.82 -28.78 5.46
N ASN A 26 -8.54 -29.94 5.99
CA ASN A 26 -9.36 -30.60 7.02
C ASN A 26 -9.20 -29.97 8.43
N ASN A 27 -8.27 -29.06 8.59
CA ASN A 27 -7.97 -28.42 9.88
C ASN A 27 -8.89 -27.24 10.21
N VAL A 28 -9.73 -26.81 9.26
CA VAL A 28 -10.73 -25.78 9.48
C VAL A 28 -12.13 -26.40 9.56
N LYS A 29 -12.92 -25.99 10.56
CA LYS A 29 -14.32 -26.38 10.74
C LYS A 29 -15.19 -25.13 10.81
N PHE A 30 -16.16 -25.05 9.91
CA PHE A 30 -17.23 -24.05 9.98
C PHE A 30 -18.54 -24.69 10.41
N TRP A 31 -19.29 -23.98 11.25
CA TRP A 31 -20.59 -24.44 11.71
C TRP A 31 -21.67 -24.03 10.72
N SER A 32 -22.64 -24.91 10.50
CA SER A 32 -23.82 -24.62 9.67
C SER A 32 -24.64 -23.45 10.23
N ASN A 33 -24.68 -23.31 11.56
CA ASN A 33 -25.28 -22.19 12.26
C ASN A 33 -24.21 -21.44 13.05
N PRO A 34 -23.70 -20.31 12.54
CA PRO A 34 -22.75 -19.47 13.27
C PRO A 34 -23.28 -19.00 14.63
N ILE A 35 -22.41 -18.94 15.61
CA ILE A 35 -22.79 -18.59 16.98
C ILE A 35 -22.73 -17.07 17.16
N PRO A 36 -23.85 -16.41 17.54
CA PRO A 36 -23.83 -14.97 17.79
C PRO A 36 -23.04 -14.64 19.07
N ILE A 37 -22.23 -13.59 18.97
CA ILE A 37 -21.42 -13.08 20.07
C ILE A 37 -21.99 -11.74 20.52
N GLN A 38 -22.04 -11.55 21.84
CA GLN A 38 -22.47 -10.27 22.40
C GLN A 38 -21.47 -9.17 22.06
N VAL A 39 -21.96 -8.08 21.49
CA VAL A 39 -21.12 -6.99 21.00
C VAL A 39 -21.52 -5.64 21.57
N SER A 40 -20.56 -4.72 21.65
CA SER A 40 -20.84 -3.33 21.92
C SER A 40 -21.54 -2.68 20.72
N SER A 41 -22.75 -2.20 20.92
CA SER A 41 -23.54 -1.51 19.89
C SER A 41 -22.85 -0.23 19.33
N ARG A 42 -21.81 0.28 20.00
CA ARG A 42 -21.01 1.39 19.49
C ARG A 42 -20.06 0.98 18.38
N LEU A 43 -19.60 -0.29 18.36
CA LEU A 43 -18.58 -0.78 17.42
C LEU A 43 -19.18 -1.63 16.31
N ALA A 44 -20.08 -2.54 16.64
CA ALA A 44 -20.59 -3.52 15.70
C ALA A 44 -22.13 -3.64 15.78
N LYS A 45 -22.72 -3.95 14.63
CA LYS A 45 -24.13 -4.35 14.52
C LYS A 45 -24.30 -5.80 14.93
N THR A 46 -23.41 -6.65 14.43
CA THR A 46 -23.40 -8.09 14.73
C THR A 46 -21.98 -8.61 14.78
N ALA A 47 -21.77 -9.67 15.57
CA ALA A 47 -20.60 -10.51 15.48
C ALA A 47 -21.00 -11.97 15.57
N LEU A 48 -20.39 -12.80 14.76
CA LEU A 48 -20.66 -14.22 14.66
C LEU A 48 -19.35 -15.00 14.77
N ARG A 49 -19.31 -16.03 15.58
CA ARG A 49 -18.26 -17.03 15.51
C ARG A 49 -18.63 -18.05 14.46
N LEU A 50 -17.84 -18.14 13.40
CA LEU A 50 -18.10 -18.98 12.24
C LEU A 50 -17.60 -20.41 12.42
N GLY A 51 -16.50 -20.59 13.15
CA GLY A 51 -15.82 -21.86 13.29
C GLY A 51 -14.47 -21.71 14.00
N ASN A 52 -13.65 -22.73 13.81
CA ASN A 52 -12.28 -22.75 14.32
C ASN A 52 -11.32 -23.42 13.35
N ILE A 53 -10.01 -23.16 13.54
CA ILE A 53 -8.90 -23.80 12.86
C ILE A 53 -8.02 -24.44 13.91
N THR A 54 -7.65 -25.71 13.71
CA THR A 54 -6.68 -26.43 14.53
C THR A 54 -5.35 -26.42 13.78
N LEU A 55 -4.33 -25.79 14.35
CA LEU A 55 -3.01 -25.70 13.73
C LEU A 55 -2.23 -27.02 13.90
N SER A 56 -1.19 -27.21 13.10
CA SER A 56 -0.40 -28.46 13.13
C SER A 56 0.40 -28.67 14.40
N ASP A 57 0.65 -27.60 15.18
CA ASP A 57 1.25 -27.63 16.52
C ASP A 57 0.22 -27.87 17.63
N GLY A 58 -1.02 -28.14 17.29
CA GLY A 58 -2.11 -28.45 18.21
C GLY A 58 -2.87 -27.23 18.75
N GLU A 59 -2.41 -26.02 18.43
CA GLU A 59 -3.06 -24.80 18.86
C GLU A 59 -4.39 -24.55 18.08
N ASN A 60 -5.33 -23.89 18.72
CA ASN A 60 -6.62 -23.58 18.13
C ASN A 60 -6.85 -22.08 18.05
N ILE A 61 -7.36 -21.63 16.91
CA ILE A 61 -7.80 -20.26 16.69
C ILE A 61 -9.26 -20.21 16.24
N ALA A 62 -10.00 -19.23 16.72
CA ALA A 62 -11.39 -19.01 16.33
C ALA A 62 -11.46 -18.24 15.00
N VAL A 63 -12.60 -18.34 14.30
CA VAL A 63 -12.90 -17.52 13.12
C VAL A 63 -14.16 -16.72 13.38
N TYR A 64 -14.04 -15.40 13.28
CA TYR A 64 -15.15 -14.47 13.50
C TYR A 64 -15.45 -13.62 12.27
N GLU A 65 -16.72 -13.26 12.18
CA GLU A 65 -17.24 -12.25 11.27
C GLU A 65 -17.89 -11.14 12.09
N VAL A 66 -17.55 -9.87 11.78
CA VAL A 66 -18.05 -8.69 12.49
C VAL A 66 -18.56 -7.66 11.49
N GLU A 67 -19.88 -7.43 11.51
CA GLU A 67 -20.48 -6.32 10.79
C GLU A 67 -20.37 -5.05 11.65
N LEU A 68 -19.57 -4.10 11.19
CA LEU A 68 -19.32 -2.84 11.88
C LEU A 68 -20.50 -1.88 11.74
N ASN A 69 -20.65 -0.97 12.71
CA ASN A 69 -21.56 0.15 12.59
C ASN A 69 -21.11 1.13 11.51
N ASP A 70 -22.08 1.83 10.90
CA ASP A 70 -21.84 2.75 9.78
C ASP A 70 -20.92 3.91 10.13
N LYS A 71 -20.83 4.30 11.40
CA LYS A 71 -19.97 5.37 11.92
C LYS A 71 -18.56 4.89 12.28
N VAL A 72 -18.28 3.59 12.22
CA VAL A 72 -17.00 3.01 12.62
C VAL A 72 -16.09 2.93 11.42
N ASP A 73 -14.99 3.66 11.45
CA ASP A 73 -13.95 3.59 10.42
C ASP A 73 -13.23 2.23 10.48
N ILE A 74 -13.33 1.48 9.39
CA ILE A 74 -12.68 0.17 9.21
C ILE A 74 -11.16 0.27 9.43
N SER A 75 -10.53 1.39 9.11
CA SER A 75 -9.09 1.57 9.21
C SER A 75 -8.61 1.86 10.65
N ARG A 76 -9.46 2.34 11.54
CA ARG A 76 -9.03 2.89 12.84
C ARG A 76 -9.37 2.05 14.07
N ASN A 77 -10.49 1.33 14.09
CA ASN A 77 -11.02 0.68 15.32
C ASN A 77 -10.50 -0.76 15.55
N LYS A 78 -9.19 -0.96 15.52
CA LYS A 78 -8.56 -2.27 15.63
C LYS A 78 -8.61 -2.85 17.05
N ARG A 79 -8.31 -2.03 18.06
CA ARG A 79 -8.26 -2.46 19.46
C ARG A 79 -9.65 -2.81 20.01
N GLY A 80 -10.64 -1.97 19.74
CA GLY A 80 -11.99 -2.20 20.23
C GLY A 80 -12.60 -3.52 19.74
N ILE A 81 -12.33 -3.92 18.50
CA ILE A 81 -12.80 -5.20 17.95
C ILE A 81 -12.08 -6.37 18.62
N ARG A 82 -10.77 -6.30 18.79
CA ARG A 82 -10.02 -7.33 19.51
C ARG A 82 -10.56 -7.51 20.92
N ASP A 83 -10.62 -6.42 21.68
CA ASP A 83 -11.00 -6.47 23.10
C ASP A 83 -12.44 -7.00 23.28
N MET A 84 -13.34 -6.70 22.35
CA MET A 84 -14.69 -7.22 22.32
C MET A 84 -14.76 -8.75 22.18
N LEU A 85 -13.88 -9.34 21.37
CA LEU A 85 -13.90 -10.77 21.07
C LEU A 85 -13.02 -11.59 22.01
N THR A 86 -12.08 -10.95 22.72
CA THR A 86 -11.07 -11.64 23.53
C THR A 86 -11.65 -12.57 24.60
N SER A 87 -12.72 -12.15 25.26
CA SER A 87 -13.37 -12.98 26.31
C SER A 87 -13.98 -14.27 25.73
N ASP A 88 -14.49 -14.22 24.49
CA ASP A 88 -15.13 -15.36 23.86
C ASP A 88 -14.10 -16.45 23.50
N TRP A 89 -13.04 -16.11 22.75
CA TRP A 89 -12.07 -17.14 22.37
C TRP A 89 -11.27 -17.69 23.56
N ARG A 90 -10.98 -16.86 24.58
CA ARG A 90 -10.35 -17.33 25.82
C ARG A 90 -11.23 -18.33 26.57
N GLY A 91 -12.51 -18.04 26.68
CA GLY A 91 -13.47 -18.94 27.32
C GLY A 91 -13.52 -20.33 26.67
N MET A 92 -13.12 -20.43 25.40
CA MET A 92 -13.04 -21.67 24.63
C MET A 92 -11.65 -22.32 24.66
N GLY A 93 -10.66 -21.72 25.31
CA GLY A 93 -9.27 -22.21 25.34
C GLY A 93 -8.53 -21.98 24.03
N TYR A 94 -8.97 -21.06 23.16
CA TYR A 94 -8.26 -20.70 21.95
C TYR A 94 -7.20 -19.64 22.23
N ILE A 95 -6.09 -19.66 21.47
CA ILE A 95 -4.97 -18.72 21.64
C ILE A 95 -5.20 -17.40 20.90
N GLY A 96 -6.19 -17.34 20.02
CA GLY A 96 -6.49 -16.16 19.23
C GLY A 96 -7.59 -16.39 18.21
N ALA A 97 -7.68 -15.50 17.25
CA ALA A 97 -8.71 -15.54 16.23
C ALA A 97 -8.33 -14.90 14.90
N PHE A 98 -8.89 -15.41 13.82
CA PHE A 98 -9.11 -14.68 12.58
C PHE A 98 -10.39 -13.87 12.65
N VAL A 99 -10.33 -12.60 12.27
CA VAL A 99 -11.46 -11.68 12.35
C VAL A 99 -11.67 -10.99 11.01
N PHE A 100 -12.82 -11.22 10.39
CA PHE A 100 -13.30 -10.46 9.25
C PHE A 100 -14.18 -9.32 9.75
N SER A 101 -13.76 -8.08 9.49
CA SER A 101 -14.52 -6.89 9.84
C SER A 101 -14.91 -6.14 8.57
N TYR A 102 -16.21 -5.86 8.38
CA TYR A 102 -16.74 -5.25 7.17
C TYR A 102 -17.94 -4.36 7.46
N ARG A 103 -18.33 -3.55 6.48
CA ARG A 103 -19.61 -2.82 6.44
C ARG A 103 -20.37 -3.22 5.16
N LYS A 104 -21.69 -3.42 5.26
CA LYS A 104 -22.50 -3.83 4.10
C LYS A 104 -22.44 -2.87 2.92
N ASN A 105 -22.27 -1.58 3.20
CA ASN A 105 -22.28 -0.52 2.19
C ASN A 105 -20.87 -0.15 1.67
N GLU A 106 -19.83 -0.87 2.09
CA GLU A 106 -18.45 -0.64 1.66
C GLU A 106 -17.89 -1.84 0.93
N SER A 107 -17.01 -1.56 -0.02
CA SER A 107 -16.24 -2.60 -0.72
C SER A 107 -15.04 -3.08 0.10
N SER A 108 -14.57 -2.26 1.05
CA SER A 108 -13.42 -2.60 1.90
C SER A 108 -13.78 -3.55 3.02
N LEU A 109 -12.88 -4.48 3.29
CA LEU A 109 -12.93 -5.36 4.46
C LEU A 109 -11.59 -5.36 5.17
N ARG A 110 -11.60 -5.70 6.45
CA ARG A 110 -10.39 -5.97 7.21
C ARG A 110 -10.33 -7.43 7.59
N PHE A 111 -9.23 -8.09 7.28
CA PHE A 111 -8.89 -9.41 7.76
C PHE A 111 -7.74 -9.32 8.76
N SER A 112 -7.98 -9.72 10.00
CA SER A 112 -7.01 -9.60 11.09
C SER A 112 -6.74 -10.95 11.73
N TYR A 113 -5.50 -11.17 12.11
CA TYR A 113 -5.13 -12.16 13.10
C TYR A 113 -4.90 -11.46 14.44
N VAL A 114 -5.58 -11.91 15.48
CA VAL A 114 -5.46 -11.40 16.84
C VAL A 114 -5.18 -12.54 17.78
N SER A 115 -4.21 -12.39 18.67
CA SER A 115 -3.89 -13.40 19.68
C SER A 115 -3.45 -12.76 20.99
N GLU A 116 -3.50 -13.54 22.03
CA GLU A 116 -2.90 -13.25 23.32
C GLU A 116 -2.18 -14.51 23.75
N THR A 117 -0.87 -14.42 23.89
CA THR A 117 -0.04 -15.49 24.41
C THR A 117 0.60 -15.04 25.71
N TRP A 118 0.87 -16.00 26.57
CA TRP A 118 1.66 -15.79 27.77
C TRP A 118 3.06 -16.33 27.50
N ASP A 119 4.07 -15.57 27.87
CA ASP A 119 5.46 -15.94 27.69
C ASP A 119 6.21 -15.62 28.98
N PHE A 120 7.41 -16.19 29.16
CA PHE A 120 8.28 -15.79 30.23
C PHE A 120 9.15 -14.62 29.80
N ASP A 121 9.23 -13.59 30.63
CA ASP A 121 10.22 -12.54 30.45
C ASP A 121 11.64 -13.05 30.67
N LYS A 122 12.62 -12.17 30.46
CA LYS A 122 14.04 -12.53 30.65
C LYS A 122 14.39 -12.92 32.13
N ASP A 123 13.53 -12.51 33.04
CA ASP A 123 13.67 -12.74 34.48
C ASP A 123 12.84 -13.95 34.98
N GLY A 124 12.14 -14.63 34.03
CA GLY A 124 11.36 -15.83 34.32
C GLY A 124 9.95 -15.52 34.86
N ASN A 125 9.50 -14.28 34.81
CA ASN A 125 8.12 -13.92 35.18
C ASN A 125 7.15 -14.16 34.03
N TYR A 126 5.90 -14.48 34.37
CA TYR A 126 4.85 -14.68 33.41
C TYR A 126 4.42 -13.31 32.82
N GLU A 127 4.76 -13.05 31.57
CA GLU A 127 4.36 -11.84 30.84
C GLU A 127 3.30 -12.15 29.79
N LYS A 128 2.23 -11.37 29.80
CA LYS A 128 1.20 -11.45 28.79
C LYS A 128 1.65 -10.74 27.51
N ARG A 129 1.78 -11.48 26.41
CA ARG A 129 1.97 -10.94 25.07
C ARG A 129 0.68 -10.97 24.29
N SER A 130 0.27 -9.82 23.77
CA SER A 130 -0.82 -9.75 22.81
C SER A 130 -0.32 -9.22 21.47
N THR A 131 -0.90 -9.73 20.38
CA THR A 131 -0.55 -9.25 19.05
C THR A 131 -0.78 -7.75 18.95
N ASP A 132 0.17 -7.05 18.37
CA ASP A 132 -0.04 -5.68 17.94
C ASP A 132 -1.01 -5.67 16.75
N THR A 133 -2.27 -5.30 17.01
CA THR A 133 -3.32 -5.26 15.99
C THR A 133 -3.02 -4.31 14.82
N MET A 134 -2.02 -3.45 14.96
CA MET A 134 -1.50 -2.63 13.85
C MET A 134 -0.68 -3.45 12.86
N ARG A 135 0.00 -4.50 13.34
CA ARG A 135 0.94 -5.32 12.57
C ARG A 135 0.32 -6.58 11.97
N TYR A 136 -0.82 -7.01 12.47
CA TYR A 136 -1.43 -8.30 12.13
C TYR A 136 -2.78 -8.13 11.43
N THR A 137 -2.84 -7.24 10.45
CA THR A 137 -4.10 -6.95 9.75
C THR A 137 -3.89 -6.57 8.29
N TYR A 138 -4.76 -7.08 7.41
CA TYR A 138 -4.89 -6.66 6.02
C TYR A 138 -6.13 -5.80 5.85
N LEU A 139 -6.02 -4.73 5.06
CA LEU A 139 -7.14 -3.96 4.56
C LEU A 139 -7.30 -4.31 3.07
N LEU A 140 -8.39 -4.97 2.74
CA LEU A 140 -8.65 -5.64 1.47
C LEU A 140 -9.96 -5.13 0.84
N GLY A 141 -10.30 -5.64 -0.34
CA GLY A 141 -11.52 -5.29 -1.07
C GLY A 141 -11.24 -4.55 -2.38
N GLU A 142 -12.30 -4.11 -3.05
CA GLU A 142 -12.22 -3.44 -4.36
C GLU A 142 -11.27 -2.24 -4.34
N GLY A 143 -10.40 -2.15 -5.36
CA GLY A 143 -9.44 -1.05 -5.48
C GLY A 143 -8.28 -1.06 -4.48
N ARG A 144 -8.14 -2.12 -3.67
CA ARG A 144 -7.02 -2.30 -2.75
C ARG A 144 -5.98 -3.23 -3.35
N GLY A 145 -4.70 -2.86 -3.26
CA GLY A 145 -3.63 -3.76 -3.67
C GLY A 145 -3.61 -5.02 -2.80
N CYS A 146 -3.68 -6.20 -3.44
CA CYS A 146 -3.82 -7.47 -2.74
C CYS A 146 -2.61 -8.40 -2.90
N ARG A 147 -1.63 -8.07 -3.74
CA ARG A 147 -0.50 -8.94 -4.06
C ARG A 147 0.15 -9.55 -2.82
N THR A 148 0.46 -8.73 -1.82
CA THR A 148 1.06 -9.20 -0.58
C THR A 148 0.19 -10.22 0.16
N ALA A 149 -1.13 -10.00 0.21
CA ALA A 149 -2.05 -10.95 0.85
C ALA A 149 -2.10 -12.27 0.09
N VAL A 150 -2.15 -12.22 -1.25
CA VAL A 150 -2.13 -13.40 -2.11
C VAL A 150 -0.85 -14.22 -1.90
N ASP A 151 0.31 -13.57 -1.98
CA ASP A 151 1.62 -14.22 -1.82
C ASP A 151 1.74 -14.88 -0.44
N ARG A 152 1.29 -14.19 0.62
CA ARG A 152 1.34 -14.69 2.01
C ARG A 152 0.39 -15.84 2.26
N PHE A 153 -0.82 -15.78 1.74
CA PHE A 153 -1.78 -16.87 1.91
C PHE A 153 -1.42 -18.09 1.09
N THR A 154 -0.79 -17.89 -0.07
CA THR A 154 -0.20 -18.99 -0.86
C THR A 154 0.94 -19.65 -0.11
N ALA A 155 1.87 -18.87 0.45
CA ALA A 155 2.96 -19.39 1.25
C ALA A 155 2.45 -20.09 2.53
N LEU A 156 1.40 -19.57 3.17
CA LEU A 156 0.78 -20.20 4.34
C LEU A 156 0.16 -21.56 3.99
N LYS A 157 -0.47 -21.68 2.83
CA LYS A 157 -1.00 -22.97 2.33
C LYS A 157 0.09 -24.02 2.17
N GLU A 158 1.26 -23.62 1.71
CA GLU A 158 2.41 -24.50 1.45
C GLU A 158 3.26 -24.76 2.73
N SER A 159 3.01 -24.01 3.81
CA SER A 159 3.72 -24.12 5.07
C SER A 159 3.21 -25.30 5.93
N LYS A 160 3.85 -25.52 7.08
CA LYS A 160 3.36 -26.47 8.10
C LYS A 160 2.11 -25.99 8.83
N GLN A 161 1.70 -24.74 8.64
CA GLN A 161 0.54 -24.13 9.30
C GLN A 161 0.62 -24.17 10.84
N THR A 162 1.78 -23.83 11.36
CA THR A 162 2.03 -23.61 12.80
C THR A 162 1.62 -22.20 13.21
N LEU A 163 1.58 -21.93 14.52
CA LEU A 163 1.37 -20.59 15.05
C LEU A 163 2.40 -19.57 14.50
N ASN A 164 3.65 -20.01 14.35
CA ASN A 164 4.72 -19.18 13.79
C ASN A 164 4.45 -18.84 12.32
N ASP A 165 3.93 -19.78 11.52
CA ASP A 165 3.58 -19.53 10.12
C ASP A 165 2.44 -18.55 10.00
N ILE A 166 1.41 -18.64 10.86
CA ILE A 166 0.33 -17.66 10.95
C ILE A 166 0.88 -16.26 11.29
N THR A 167 1.72 -16.20 12.32
CA THR A 167 2.33 -14.94 12.75
C THR A 167 3.19 -14.33 11.64
N ALA A 168 3.96 -15.14 10.92
CA ALA A 168 4.75 -14.69 9.78
C ALA A 168 3.89 -14.19 8.62
N ALA A 169 2.78 -14.88 8.31
CA ALA A 169 1.86 -14.47 7.24
C ALA A 169 1.24 -13.09 7.49
N PHE A 170 1.01 -12.71 8.73
CA PHE A 170 0.44 -11.42 9.11
C PHE A 170 1.48 -10.38 9.57
N SER A 171 2.75 -10.74 9.72
CA SER A 171 3.78 -9.85 10.26
C SER A 171 4.21 -8.75 9.28
N VAL A 172 4.14 -7.50 9.73
CA VAL A 172 4.67 -6.34 8.99
C VAL A 172 6.19 -6.36 8.90
N GLU A 173 6.88 -6.91 9.90
CA GLU A 173 8.35 -6.97 9.90
C GLU A 173 8.89 -7.81 8.74
N THR A 174 8.28 -8.97 8.49
CA THR A 174 8.64 -9.81 7.34
C THR A 174 8.34 -9.09 6.02
N LEU A 175 7.21 -8.37 5.94
CA LEU A 175 6.85 -7.56 4.79
C LEU A 175 7.86 -6.45 4.53
N THR A 176 8.29 -5.76 5.58
CA THR A 176 9.28 -4.69 5.49
C THR A 176 10.61 -5.22 4.96
N LYS A 177 11.09 -6.36 5.47
CA LYS A 177 12.33 -7.00 5.00
C LYS A 177 12.27 -7.39 3.52
N LEU A 178 11.16 -7.98 3.07
CA LEU A 178 10.95 -8.32 1.66
C LEU A 178 10.89 -7.07 0.78
N PHE A 179 10.15 -6.06 1.20
CA PHE A 179 10.08 -4.79 0.47
C PHE A 179 11.47 -4.16 0.29
N TYR A 180 12.27 -4.11 1.35
CA TYR A 180 13.63 -3.57 1.24
C TYR A 180 14.52 -4.42 0.36
N LYS A 181 14.38 -5.74 0.41
CA LYS A 181 15.12 -6.64 -0.47
C LYS A 181 14.75 -6.39 -1.93
N ASP A 182 13.46 -6.41 -2.26
CA ASP A 182 12.98 -6.19 -3.63
C ASP A 182 13.39 -4.81 -4.16
N LEU A 183 13.30 -3.78 -3.30
CA LEU A 183 13.73 -2.42 -3.64
C LEU A 183 15.24 -2.33 -3.89
N PHE A 184 16.03 -3.02 -3.08
CA PHE A 184 17.48 -3.06 -3.21
C PHE A 184 17.90 -3.85 -4.44
N ASP A 185 17.28 -4.99 -4.72
CA ASP A 185 17.52 -5.79 -5.93
C ASP A 185 17.17 -4.98 -7.19
N TRP A 186 16.04 -4.24 -7.17
CA TRP A 186 15.68 -3.33 -8.26
C TRP A 186 16.71 -2.18 -8.43
N TYR A 187 17.16 -1.58 -7.32
CA TYR A 187 18.18 -0.53 -7.35
C TYR A 187 19.48 -1.03 -7.96
N LEU A 188 19.96 -2.22 -7.57
CA LEU A 188 21.17 -2.82 -8.13
C LEU A 188 21.03 -3.06 -9.64
N TRP A 189 19.87 -3.56 -10.06
CA TRP A 189 19.58 -3.71 -11.50
C TRP A 189 19.56 -2.35 -12.20
N ALA A 190 18.94 -1.33 -11.62
CA ALA A 190 18.79 -0.01 -12.23
C ALA A 190 20.13 0.71 -12.45
N ILE A 191 21.13 0.48 -11.58
CA ILE A 191 22.49 1.04 -11.74
C ILE A 191 23.42 0.14 -12.54
N SER A 192 22.99 -1.07 -12.90
CA SER A 192 23.77 -1.99 -13.70
C SER A 192 23.69 -1.64 -15.19
N PRO A 193 24.65 -2.09 -16.02
CA PRO A 193 24.57 -1.92 -17.47
C PRO A 193 23.33 -2.56 -18.10
N GLU A 194 22.81 -3.63 -17.50
CA GLU A 194 21.59 -4.29 -18.00
C GLU A 194 20.35 -3.45 -17.80
N GLY A 195 20.27 -2.65 -16.73
CA GLY A 195 19.16 -1.75 -16.47
C GLY A 195 19.07 -0.60 -17.46
N ASN A 196 20.23 -0.18 -17.98
CA ASN A 196 20.38 0.90 -18.98
C ASN A 196 19.52 2.13 -18.70
N ILE A 197 19.35 2.49 -17.41
CA ILE A 197 18.59 3.67 -17.01
C ILE A 197 19.45 4.91 -17.21
N SER A 198 18.91 5.89 -17.91
CA SER A 198 19.51 7.20 -18.09
C SER A 198 18.53 8.31 -17.77
N PHE A 199 19.06 9.44 -17.34
CA PHE A 199 18.31 10.69 -17.23
C PHE A 199 18.70 11.64 -18.36
N PRO A 200 17.84 12.57 -18.78
CA PRO A 200 18.12 13.45 -19.91
C PRO A 200 19.48 14.18 -19.85
N ASN A 201 20.02 14.39 -18.65
CA ASN A 201 21.29 15.06 -18.42
C ASN A 201 22.49 14.11 -18.22
N ASN A 202 22.28 12.79 -18.31
CA ASN A 202 23.31 11.76 -18.16
C ASN A 202 23.29 10.82 -19.36
N THR A 203 23.74 11.32 -20.50
CA THR A 203 23.76 10.55 -21.76
C THR A 203 25.04 9.75 -21.96
N VAL A 204 26.07 9.97 -21.14
CA VAL A 204 27.37 9.26 -21.22
C VAL A 204 27.73 8.80 -19.81
N ILE A 205 27.98 7.50 -19.64
CA ILE A 205 28.36 6.89 -18.35
C ILE A 205 29.90 6.81 -18.34
N GLU A 206 30.55 7.89 -17.93
CA GLU A 206 31.89 7.82 -17.38
C GLU A 206 31.84 7.52 -15.89
N ASP A 207 32.92 7.06 -15.27
CA ASP A 207 32.93 6.63 -13.85
C ASP A 207 32.42 7.73 -12.88
N ASP A 208 32.72 9.00 -13.16
CA ASP A 208 32.24 10.16 -12.39
C ASP A 208 30.72 10.36 -12.53
N ASP A 209 30.09 9.93 -13.63
CA ASP A 209 28.67 10.05 -13.87
C ASP A 209 27.89 8.95 -13.16
N ARG A 210 28.50 7.85 -12.76
CA ARG A 210 27.87 6.75 -12.08
C ARG A 210 27.39 7.15 -10.68
N GLU A 211 28.21 7.85 -9.90
CA GLU A 211 27.80 8.36 -8.57
C GLU A 211 26.62 9.33 -8.69
N ASP A 212 26.56 10.14 -9.75
CA ASP A 212 25.46 11.04 -10.01
C ASP A 212 24.17 10.28 -10.41
N LEU A 213 24.29 9.23 -11.22
CA LEU A 213 23.19 8.34 -11.56
C LEU A 213 22.61 7.65 -10.33
N GLU A 214 23.46 7.10 -9.46
CA GLU A 214 23.07 6.47 -8.20
C GLU A 214 22.28 7.44 -7.32
N LYS A 215 22.75 8.67 -7.15
CA LYS A 215 22.07 9.73 -6.39
C LYS A 215 20.71 10.09 -7.00
N LYS A 216 20.61 10.18 -8.32
CA LYS A 216 19.37 10.48 -9.03
C LYS A 216 18.33 9.36 -8.86
N ILE A 217 18.76 8.11 -8.98
CA ILE A 217 17.89 6.95 -8.77
C ILE A 217 17.39 6.90 -7.32
N ILE A 218 18.26 7.08 -6.32
CA ILE A 218 17.88 7.10 -4.92
C ILE A 218 16.86 8.23 -4.65
N ARG A 219 17.08 9.42 -5.19
CA ARG A 219 16.12 10.54 -5.05
C ARG A 219 14.79 10.22 -5.70
N MET A 220 14.78 9.64 -6.89
CA MET A 220 13.57 9.24 -7.60
C MET A 220 12.77 8.21 -6.78
N ILE A 221 13.41 7.15 -6.31
CA ILE A 221 12.80 6.13 -5.46
C ILE A 221 12.19 6.77 -4.20
N THR A 222 12.97 7.61 -3.51
CA THR A 222 12.53 8.27 -2.27
C THR A 222 11.31 9.15 -2.52
N ARG A 223 11.28 9.91 -3.62
CA ARG A 223 10.15 10.72 -4.03
C ARG A 223 8.91 9.88 -4.34
N ILE A 224 9.07 8.79 -5.09
CA ILE A 224 7.96 7.88 -5.43
C ILE A 224 7.37 7.26 -4.18
N ILE A 225 8.20 6.75 -3.26
CA ILE A 225 7.74 6.16 -1.98
C ILE A 225 6.96 7.19 -1.17
N PHE A 226 7.48 8.41 -1.07
CA PHE A 226 6.81 9.48 -0.33
C PHE A 226 5.48 9.88 -0.97
N VAL A 227 5.46 10.05 -2.30
CA VAL A 227 4.23 10.36 -3.05
C VAL A 227 3.21 9.23 -2.91
N TRP A 228 3.65 7.98 -2.96
CA TRP A 228 2.77 6.84 -2.68
C TRP A 228 2.16 6.89 -1.28
N PHE A 229 2.94 7.29 -0.28
CA PHE A 229 2.44 7.47 1.09
C PHE A 229 1.39 8.58 1.20
N ILE A 230 1.62 9.75 0.62
CA ILE A 230 0.67 10.86 0.66
C ILE A 230 -0.57 10.60 -0.21
N LYS A 231 -0.45 9.83 -1.30
CA LYS A 231 -1.57 9.30 -2.06
C LYS A 231 -2.50 8.46 -1.17
N GLN A 232 -1.95 7.61 -0.28
CA GLN A 232 -2.76 6.83 0.68
C GLN A 232 -3.48 7.69 1.73
N LYS A 233 -3.18 8.98 1.77
CA LYS A 233 -3.83 10.01 2.61
C LYS A 233 -4.78 10.89 1.80
N ASP A 234 -5.05 10.52 0.55
CA ASP A 234 -5.89 11.26 -0.38
C ASP A 234 -5.38 12.68 -0.71
N LEU A 235 -4.07 12.92 -0.51
CA LEU A 235 -3.42 14.19 -0.85
C LEU A 235 -2.92 14.26 -2.29
N VAL A 236 -2.84 13.13 -2.97
CA VAL A 236 -2.52 13.01 -4.40
C VAL A 236 -3.57 12.10 -5.03
N PRO A 237 -4.22 12.52 -6.12
CA PRO A 237 -5.25 11.74 -6.78
C PRO A 237 -4.75 10.36 -7.24
N SER A 238 -5.46 9.30 -6.88
CA SER A 238 -5.08 7.92 -7.23
C SER A 238 -5.04 7.69 -8.74
N ARG A 239 -5.85 8.44 -9.53
CA ARG A 239 -5.89 8.35 -10.99
C ARG A 239 -4.55 8.66 -11.66
N LEU A 240 -3.67 9.46 -11.03
CA LEU A 240 -2.32 9.73 -11.56
C LEU A 240 -1.39 8.50 -11.56
N PHE A 241 -1.82 7.39 -10.93
CA PHE A 241 -1.14 6.11 -10.86
C PHE A 241 -1.99 4.97 -11.45
N ASP A 242 -3.07 5.32 -12.15
CA ASP A 242 -3.93 4.36 -12.84
C ASP A 242 -3.52 4.30 -14.32
N GLU A 243 -3.03 3.13 -14.74
CA GLU A 243 -2.50 2.91 -16.08
C GLU A 243 -3.54 3.23 -17.16
N SER A 244 -4.78 2.81 -16.94
CA SER A 244 -5.87 3.03 -17.90
C SER A 244 -6.25 4.52 -18.02
N PHE A 245 -6.19 5.27 -16.93
CA PHE A 245 -6.40 6.71 -16.98
C PHE A 245 -5.22 7.42 -17.65
N ILE A 246 -3.98 7.06 -17.32
CA ILE A 246 -2.78 7.66 -17.92
C ILE A 246 -2.74 7.45 -19.43
N ASP A 247 -3.12 6.28 -19.92
CA ASP A 247 -3.21 5.96 -21.34
C ASP A 247 -4.20 6.89 -22.10
N THR A 248 -5.21 7.39 -21.42
CA THR A 248 -6.16 8.34 -22.04
C THR A 248 -5.63 9.76 -22.17
N ILE A 249 -4.65 10.16 -21.33
CA ILE A 249 -4.17 11.54 -21.24
C ILE A 249 -2.75 11.76 -21.76
N LEU A 250 -1.97 10.69 -21.96
CA LEU A 250 -0.61 10.77 -22.53
C LEU A 250 -0.56 10.18 -23.94
N LYS A 251 0.22 10.83 -24.81
CA LYS A 251 0.55 10.31 -26.13
C LYS A 251 1.57 9.20 -26.02
N ASP A 252 1.43 8.16 -26.83
CA ASP A 252 2.37 7.05 -26.93
C ASP A 252 2.78 6.47 -25.57
N PHE A 253 1.79 6.33 -24.67
CA PHE A 253 2.02 5.73 -23.35
C PHE A 253 2.03 4.21 -23.45
N GLU A 254 3.15 3.63 -23.04
CA GLU A 254 3.32 2.18 -22.88
C GLU A 254 3.90 1.89 -21.50
N SER A 255 3.11 1.33 -20.60
CA SER A 255 3.52 1.08 -19.21
C SER A 255 4.70 0.12 -19.08
N GLN A 256 4.89 -0.77 -20.06
CA GLN A 256 5.98 -1.76 -20.10
C GLN A 256 7.14 -1.33 -21.01
N SER A 257 7.09 -0.12 -21.58
CA SER A 257 8.16 0.36 -22.45
C SER A 257 9.46 0.60 -21.66
N THR A 258 10.56 0.11 -22.20
CA THR A 258 11.90 0.35 -21.69
C THR A 258 12.56 1.59 -22.31
N THR A 259 11.91 2.24 -23.28
CA THR A 259 12.44 3.38 -24.02
C THR A 259 11.63 4.65 -23.88
N SER A 260 10.36 4.56 -23.45
CA SER A 260 9.48 5.71 -23.25
C SER A 260 9.62 6.27 -21.83
N GLY A 261 10.04 7.53 -21.72
CA GLY A 261 10.06 8.29 -20.47
C GLY A 261 8.83 9.17 -20.25
N ASN A 262 7.78 9.03 -21.06
CA ASN A 262 6.64 9.96 -21.10
C ASN A 262 5.93 10.10 -19.75
N TYR A 263 5.71 9.02 -19.03
CA TYR A 263 5.10 9.06 -17.70
C TYR A 263 6.00 9.80 -16.68
N TYR A 264 7.30 9.53 -16.68
CA TYR A 264 8.23 10.22 -15.80
C TYR A 264 8.28 11.73 -16.14
N ASN A 265 8.39 12.07 -17.42
CA ASN A 265 8.50 13.45 -17.86
C ASN A 265 7.21 14.24 -17.62
N ALA A 266 6.08 13.73 -18.12
CA ALA A 266 4.82 14.45 -18.11
C ALA A 266 4.11 14.41 -16.74
N ILE A 267 4.13 13.27 -16.04
CA ILE A 267 3.40 13.12 -14.78
C ILE A 267 4.31 13.34 -13.58
N LEU A 268 5.40 12.56 -13.44
CA LEU A 268 6.19 12.60 -12.21
C LEU A 268 7.01 13.89 -12.06
N GLN A 269 7.60 14.42 -13.13
CA GLN A 269 8.34 15.69 -13.04
C GLN A 269 7.39 16.86 -12.71
N ASN A 270 6.23 16.95 -13.35
CA ASN A 270 5.23 17.98 -13.05
C ASN A 270 4.69 17.85 -11.63
N LEU A 271 4.46 16.63 -11.16
CA LEU A 271 4.07 16.37 -9.77
C LEU A 271 5.14 16.81 -8.77
N PHE A 272 6.40 16.41 -9.00
CA PHE A 272 7.50 16.70 -8.07
C PHE A 272 7.85 18.18 -8.04
N PHE A 273 8.12 18.77 -9.19
CA PHE A 273 8.77 20.07 -9.28
C PHE A 273 7.79 21.24 -9.43
N ALA A 274 6.77 21.08 -10.24
CA ALA A 274 5.79 22.13 -10.50
C ALA A 274 4.58 22.11 -9.55
N THR A 275 4.41 21.05 -8.77
CA THR A 275 3.26 20.87 -7.88
C THR A 275 3.68 20.78 -6.41
N LEU A 276 4.37 19.71 -6.02
CA LEU A 276 4.75 19.49 -4.62
C LEU A 276 5.81 20.48 -4.13
N ASN A 277 6.65 21.00 -5.04
CA ASN A 277 7.72 21.97 -4.75
C ASN A 277 7.31 23.42 -5.05
N ARG A 278 6.07 23.70 -5.39
CA ARG A 278 5.57 25.06 -5.64
C ARG A 278 4.26 25.31 -4.89
N ALA A 279 4.15 26.47 -4.26
CA ALA A 279 2.89 26.92 -3.67
C ALA A 279 1.78 26.98 -4.75
N ILE A 280 0.53 26.76 -4.36
CA ILE A 280 -0.63 26.86 -5.28
C ILE A 280 -0.70 28.28 -5.85
N GLU A 281 -0.44 29.26 -4.98
CA GLU A 281 -0.28 30.66 -5.31
C GLU A 281 0.93 31.17 -4.53
N ASP A 282 1.85 31.86 -5.18
CA ASP A 282 3.05 32.40 -4.54
C ASP A 282 2.81 33.78 -3.91
N GLU A 283 3.85 34.34 -3.28
CA GLU A 283 3.78 35.65 -2.59
C GLU A 283 3.43 36.82 -3.52
N ASN A 284 3.59 36.66 -4.84
CA ASN A 284 3.25 37.65 -5.86
C ASN A 284 1.86 37.42 -6.46
N GLY A 285 1.12 36.42 -6.00
CA GLY A 285 -0.18 36.04 -6.53
C GLY A 285 -0.09 35.19 -7.84
N GLU A 286 1.10 34.72 -8.21
CA GLU A 286 1.26 33.84 -9.36
C GLU A 286 0.83 32.40 -9.01
N LYS A 287 -0.08 31.86 -9.81
CA LYS A 287 -0.57 30.49 -9.67
C LYS A 287 0.32 29.49 -10.39
N ARG A 288 0.21 28.24 -9.98
CA ARG A 288 0.83 27.11 -10.71
C ARG A 288 0.37 27.10 -12.16
N GLY A 289 1.31 26.92 -13.10
CA GLY A 289 0.98 26.93 -14.53
C GLY A 289 2.18 26.64 -15.41
N PHE A 290 1.96 26.69 -16.71
CA PHE A 290 2.99 26.63 -17.74
C PHE A 290 3.65 28.02 -17.91
N ALA A 291 4.87 28.02 -18.48
CA ALA A 291 5.49 29.29 -18.88
C ALA A 291 4.64 30.01 -19.94
N GLU A 292 4.43 31.31 -19.75
CA GLU A 292 3.70 32.14 -20.72
C GLU A 292 4.53 32.44 -21.98
N ARG A 293 5.88 32.34 -21.88
CA ARG A 293 6.80 32.66 -22.96
C ARG A 293 7.45 31.42 -23.53
N VAL A 294 7.41 31.29 -24.85
CA VAL A 294 8.13 30.25 -25.58
C VAL A 294 9.64 30.34 -25.27
N GLY A 295 10.24 29.22 -24.86
CA GLY A 295 11.66 29.13 -24.52
C GLY A 295 11.99 29.28 -23.03
N TYR A 296 11.02 29.52 -22.16
CA TYR A 296 11.23 29.55 -20.71
C TYR A 296 11.17 28.13 -20.13
N THR A 297 12.11 27.28 -20.57
CA THR A 297 12.21 25.89 -20.09
C THR A 297 13.01 25.76 -18.79
N ASP A 298 13.68 26.84 -18.35
CA ASP A 298 14.62 26.82 -17.23
C ASP A 298 13.97 26.94 -15.84
N VAL A 299 12.70 27.36 -15.78
CA VAL A 299 12.01 27.48 -14.50
C VAL A 299 11.50 26.11 -14.06
N LYS A 300 12.27 25.45 -13.22
CA LYS A 300 12.02 24.08 -12.75
C LYS A 300 10.71 23.91 -11.96
N THR A 301 10.08 25.01 -11.57
CA THR A 301 8.81 25.04 -10.84
C THR A 301 7.58 25.29 -11.71
N LEU A 302 7.75 25.37 -13.03
CA LEU A 302 6.65 25.46 -14.00
C LEU A 302 6.32 24.11 -14.59
N TYR A 303 5.07 23.91 -15.03
CA TYR A 303 4.67 22.71 -15.77
C TYR A 303 5.38 22.65 -17.13
N ARG A 304 5.67 21.43 -17.55
CA ARG A 304 6.44 21.09 -18.75
C ARG A 304 5.78 19.97 -19.51
N TYR A 305 6.30 19.74 -20.73
CA TYR A 305 5.93 18.59 -21.55
C TYR A 305 4.45 18.56 -21.93
N ASP A 306 3.85 19.74 -22.19
CA ASP A 306 2.47 19.82 -22.68
C ASP A 306 2.28 19.09 -24.01
N GLU A 307 3.32 18.97 -24.82
CA GLU A 307 3.34 18.22 -26.08
C GLU A 307 3.11 16.71 -25.91
N LEU A 308 3.42 16.16 -24.73
CA LEU A 308 3.21 14.74 -24.41
C LEU A 308 1.78 14.41 -24.01
N PHE A 309 0.95 15.42 -23.74
CA PHE A 309 -0.43 15.21 -23.33
C PHE A 309 -1.38 15.21 -24.54
N THR A 310 -2.49 14.48 -24.42
CA THR A 310 -3.62 14.48 -25.33
C THR A 310 -4.67 15.55 -24.97
N ILE A 311 -4.56 16.11 -23.78
CA ILE A 311 -5.47 17.09 -23.18
C ILE A 311 -4.85 18.51 -23.18
N PRO A 312 -5.64 19.59 -23.18
CA PRO A 312 -5.15 20.96 -23.17
C PRO A 312 -4.49 21.36 -21.84
N LYS A 313 -3.68 22.45 -21.88
CA LYS A 313 -2.91 22.94 -20.73
C LYS A 313 -3.74 23.21 -19.48
N GLU A 314 -4.94 23.74 -19.65
CA GLU A 314 -5.86 24.06 -18.56
C GLU A 314 -6.32 22.79 -17.82
N GLU A 315 -6.56 21.72 -18.57
CA GLU A 315 -6.91 20.41 -17.97
C GLU A 315 -5.70 19.78 -17.29
N ILE A 316 -4.49 19.91 -17.85
CA ILE A 316 -3.25 19.44 -17.19
C ILE A 316 -3.08 20.14 -15.84
N VAL A 317 -3.19 21.47 -15.79
CA VAL A 317 -3.10 22.22 -14.53
C VAL A 317 -4.17 21.77 -13.53
N SER A 318 -5.39 21.52 -14.01
CA SER A 318 -6.51 21.03 -13.19
C SER A 318 -6.23 19.67 -12.56
N LEU A 319 -5.48 18.77 -13.23
CA LEU A 319 -5.11 17.46 -12.68
C LEU A 319 -4.33 17.57 -11.37
N PHE A 320 -3.55 18.62 -11.21
CA PHE A 320 -2.63 18.84 -10.08
C PHE A 320 -3.11 19.92 -9.11
N SER A 321 -4.23 20.59 -9.39
CA SER A 321 -4.66 21.80 -8.68
C SER A 321 -4.91 21.60 -7.18
N GLU A 322 -5.46 20.44 -6.79
CA GLU A 322 -5.81 20.12 -5.39
C GLU A 322 -4.64 19.54 -4.58
N ILE A 323 -3.52 19.25 -5.24
CA ILE A 323 -2.37 18.64 -4.56
C ILE A 323 -1.66 19.73 -3.73
N PRO A 324 -1.41 19.50 -2.43
CA PRO A 324 -0.80 20.49 -1.56
C PRO A 324 0.64 20.82 -1.95
N PHE A 325 1.12 21.99 -1.54
CA PHE A 325 2.53 22.32 -1.51
C PHE A 325 3.19 21.67 -0.29
N LEU A 326 4.30 21.00 -0.51
CA LEU A 326 5.09 20.40 0.54
C LEU A 326 6.46 21.09 0.57
N ASN A 327 6.57 22.08 1.43
CA ASN A 327 7.82 22.81 1.62
C ASN A 327 8.87 21.92 2.28
N GLY A 328 9.71 21.30 1.48
CA GLY A 328 10.82 20.47 1.97
C GLY A 328 11.74 20.07 0.83
N GLY A 329 13.04 20.09 1.04
CA GLY A 329 14.08 19.86 0.03
C GLY A 329 14.00 18.55 -0.76
N LEU A 330 13.08 17.64 -0.37
CA LEU A 330 12.87 16.36 -1.06
C LEU A 330 12.44 16.54 -2.52
N PHE A 331 11.61 17.54 -2.82
CA PHE A 331 11.09 17.80 -4.17
C PHE A 331 11.82 18.95 -4.88
N GLU A 332 12.85 19.53 -4.27
CA GLU A 332 13.68 20.50 -4.92
C GLU A 332 14.50 19.86 -6.05
N CYS A 333 14.57 20.54 -7.20
CA CYS A 333 15.42 20.11 -8.28
C CYS A 333 16.85 20.58 -8.00
N LEU A 334 17.72 19.66 -7.62
CA LEU A 334 19.12 19.92 -7.28
C LEU A 334 20.06 19.80 -8.50
N ASP A 335 19.53 19.46 -9.68
CA ASP A 335 20.34 19.37 -10.89
C ASP A 335 20.86 20.73 -11.27
N LYS A 336 22.17 20.82 -11.52
CA LYS A 336 22.81 22.05 -12.00
C LYS A 336 22.23 22.37 -13.37
N THR A 337 21.78 23.59 -13.56
CA THR A 337 21.47 24.13 -14.88
C THR A 337 22.80 24.29 -15.61
N LYS A 338 23.01 23.55 -16.70
CA LYS A 338 24.08 23.90 -17.63
C LYS A 338 23.65 25.19 -18.32
N THR A 339 24.37 26.27 -18.10
CA THR A 339 24.24 27.48 -18.93
C THR A 339 24.78 27.18 -20.33
N LEU A 340 24.26 27.88 -21.35
CA LEU A 340 24.71 27.76 -22.74
C LEU A 340 26.23 27.95 -22.92
N ASP A 341 26.88 28.54 -21.94
CA ASP A 341 28.33 28.81 -21.92
C ASP A 341 29.14 27.73 -21.17
N GLY A 342 28.53 26.55 -20.87
CA GLY A 342 29.25 25.42 -20.29
C GLY A 342 28.85 24.94 -18.99
#